data_bd7216e2353fb10aed74d6aace802c6f
#
_entry.id   bd7216e2353fb10aed74d6aace802c6f
#
_cell.length_a   1.000
_cell.length_b   1.000
_cell.length_c   1.000
_cell.angle_alpha   90.00
_cell.angle_beta   90.00
_cell.angle_gamma   90.00
#
_symmetry.space_group_name_H-M   'P 1'
#
loop_
_entity.id
_entity.type
_entity.pdbx_description
1 polymer ?
#
loop_
_entity_poly.entity_id
_entity_poly.type
_entity_poly.pdbx_seq_one_letter_code
_entity_poly.pdbx_strand_id
1 'polypeptide(L)'
;MSKLTWDNEGERLFETGVSEVALYPFQTNGYTKGVAWNGVSSITDSPGGAESNKIYADNIEYLNLMSAETAGGTIEAYMAPDEFAECDGSVEIAPGVYAGQQNRKKFGLAYKTILGNDTESNDHGYKLHLTWGCLASPSEKQNSSVNESPEPLAMSWEYSATPVKVTAAVKGKKLKATATMTFDSTKVDATKPVSYTHLTLPTNREV
;
A
#
# COMPACT_ATOMS: atom_id res chain seq x y z
N MET A 1 3.06 39.96 9.66
CA MET A 1 2.42 38.61 9.71
C MET A 1 1.57 38.48 8.47
N SER A 2 1.76 37.43 7.67
CA SER A 2 0.88 37.14 6.54
C SER A 2 -0.50 36.76 7.06
N LYS A 3 -1.56 37.36 6.49
CA LYS A 3 -2.94 37.00 6.80
C LYS A 3 -3.22 35.63 6.21
N LEU A 4 -3.78 34.72 7.00
CA LEU A 4 -4.25 33.43 6.49
C LEU A 4 -5.46 33.66 5.59
N THR A 5 -5.50 32.95 4.48
CA THR A 5 -6.64 32.90 3.54
C THR A 5 -7.11 31.46 3.45
N TRP A 6 -8.42 31.27 3.31
CA TRP A 6 -9.06 29.95 3.19
C TRP A 6 -9.90 29.93 1.92
N ASP A 7 -10.14 28.73 1.42
CA ASP A 7 -11.08 28.47 0.31
C ASP A 7 -10.77 29.23 -0.98
N ASN A 8 -9.49 29.46 -1.28
CA ASN A 8 -9.12 30.02 -2.58
C ASN A 8 -9.54 29.06 -3.70
N GLU A 9 -9.91 29.65 -4.83
CA GLU A 9 -10.20 28.90 -6.06
C GLU A 9 -8.95 28.13 -6.51
N GLY A 10 -9.11 26.83 -6.84
CA GLY A 10 -8.02 25.94 -7.19
C GLY A 10 -7.31 25.25 -6.01
N GLU A 11 -7.53 25.68 -4.77
CA GLU A 11 -6.89 25.13 -3.57
C GLU A 11 -7.75 24.09 -2.83
N ARG A 12 -8.98 23.82 -3.29
CA ARG A 12 -9.88 22.83 -2.71
C ARG A 12 -9.56 21.44 -3.27
N LEU A 13 -8.57 20.81 -2.69
CA LEU A 13 -8.07 19.50 -3.14
C LEU A 13 -8.88 18.36 -2.57
N PHE A 14 -9.08 17.32 -3.37
CA PHE A 14 -9.65 16.05 -2.95
C PHE A 14 -8.89 14.88 -3.59
N GLU A 15 -8.93 13.73 -2.94
CA GLU A 15 -8.34 12.50 -3.45
C GLU A 15 -9.43 11.44 -3.60
N THR A 16 -9.45 10.73 -4.71
CA THR A 16 -10.49 9.75 -5.01
C THR A 16 -9.98 8.64 -5.92
N GLY A 17 -10.73 7.54 -5.94
CA GLY A 17 -10.52 6.42 -6.83
C GLY A 17 -9.27 5.61 -6.50
N VAL A 18 -9.29 4.37 -6.95
CA VAL A 18 -8.13 3.47 -7.00
C VAL A 18 -8.04 2.88 -8.39
N SER A 19 -6.86 2.90 -8.97
CA SER A 19 -6.64 2.42 -10.33
C SER A 19 -5.20 1.97 -10.54
N GLU A 20 -4.94 1.32 -11.67
CA GLU A 20 -3.60 0.90 -12.07
C GLU A 20 -2.86 0.12 -10.96
N VAL A 21 -3.59 -0.79 -10.31
CA VAL A 21 -3.01 -1.60 -9.23
C VAL A 21 -2.04 -2.61 -9.82
N ALA A 22 -0.85 -2.71 -9.22
CA ALA A 22 0.16 -3.66 -9.61
C ALA A 22 0.68 -4.44 -8.40
N LEU A 23 0.77 -5.75 -8.57
CA LEU A 23 1.35 -6.71 -7.64
C LEU A 23 2.81 -6.94 -7.99
N TYR A 24 3.68 -6.99 -6.99
CA TYR A 24 5.10 -7.32 -7.12
C TYR A 24 5.44 -8.49 -6.19
N PRO A 25 5.32 -9.75 -6.63
CA PRO A 25 5.72 -10.89 -5.81
C PRO A 25 7.20 -10.84 -5.45
N PHE A 26 7.52 -11.15 -4.19
CA PHE A 26 8.91 -11.17 -3.72
C PHE A 26 9.53 -12.54 -4.01
N GLN A 27 10.72 -12.53 -4.62
CA GLN A 27 11.53 -13.71 -4.86
C GLN A 27 12.88 -13.62 -4.15
N THR A 28 13.70 -14.65 -4.25
CA THR A 28 14.96 -14.81 -3.52
C THR A 28 15.89 -13.58 -3.61
N ASN A 29 15.85 -12.84 -4.72
CA ASN A 29 16.74 -11.70 -4.98
C ASN A 29 16.02 -10.34 -5.03
N GLY A 30 14.76 -10.27 -4.62
CA GLY A 30 13.98 -9.03 -4.64
C GLY A 30 12.62 -9.19 -5.28
N TYR A 31 12.00 -8.07 -5.61
CA TYR A 31 10.68 -8.06 -6.24
C TYR A 31 10.80 -8.39 -7.73
N THR A 32 9.84 -9.18 -8.20
CA THR A 32 9.72 -9.51 -9.63
C THR A 32 9.19 -8.32 -10.42
N LYS A 33 9.06 -8.49 -11.74
CA LYS A 33 8.32 -7.58 -12.60
C LYS A 33 6.87 -7.48 -12.09
N GLY A 34 6.35 -6.25 -12.04
CA GLY A 34 4.97 -6.00 -11.64
C GLY A 34 3.97 -6.70 -12.55
N VAL A 35 2.91 -7.22 -11.94
CA VAL A 35 1.76 -7.84 -12.61
C VAL A 35 0.55 -6.96 -12.37
N ALA A 36 -0.21 -6.63 -13.41
CA ALA A 36 -1.40 -5.82 -13.28
C ALA A 36 -2.48 -6.59 -12.49
N TRP A 37 -3.04 -5.95 -11.46
CA TRP A 37 -4.14 -6.48 -10.69
C TRP A 37 -5.43 -5.78 -11.08
N ASN A 38 -6.18 -6.39 -11.97
CA ASN A 38 -7.46 -5.88 -12.44
C ASN A 38 -8.60 -6.23 -11.47
N GLY A 39 -9.62 -5.38 -11.43
CA GLY A 39 -10.81 -5.64 -10.63
C GLY A 39 -10.67 -5.32 -9.14
N VAL A 40 -9.67 -4.57 -8.74
CA VAL A 40 -9.56 -4.03 -7.37
C VAL A 40 -10.62 -2.95 -7.18
N SER A 41 -11.47 -3.12 -6.17
CA SER A 41 -12.54 -2.19 -5.82
C SER A 41 -12.10 -1.19 -4.76
N SER A 42 -11.31 -1.62 -3.80
CA SER A 42 -10.77 -0.74 -2.76
C SER A 42 -9.41 -1.21 -2.24
N ILE A 43 -8.62 -0.26 -1.75
CA ILE A 43 -7.42 -0.50 -0.94
C ILE A 43 -7.54 0.41 0.26
N THR A 44 -7.51 -0.19 1.45
CA THR A 44 -7.60 0.54 2.72
C THR A 44 -6.29 0.41 3.46
N ASP A 45 -5.63 1.53 3.74
CA ASP A 45 -4.45 1.55 4.59
C ASP A 45 -4.89 1.61 6.06
N SER A 46 -4.39 0.69 6.86
CA SER A 46 -4.70 0.56 8.29
C SER A 46 -3.41 0.51 9.10
N PRO A 47 -2.75 1.66 9.30
CA PRO A 47 -1.56 1.72 10.14
C PRO A 47 -1.93 1.40 11.58
N GLY A 48 -1.04 0.67 12.27
CA GLY A 48 -1.19 0.32 13.67
C GLY A 48 0.05 0.70 14.49
N GLY A 49 0.04 0.43 15.77
CA GLY A 49 1.13 0.79 16.67
C GLY A 49 1.15 2.28 17.02
N ALA A 50 2.34 2.84 17.20
CA ALA A 50 2.53 4.22 17.68
C ALA A 50 1.81 4.51 19.02
N GLU A 51 1.60 3.49 19.84
CA GLU A 51 0.98 3.64 21.15
C GLU A 51 1.92 4.31 22.14
N SER A 52 1.35 5.20 22.94
CA SER A 52 2.03 5.93 23.98
C SER A 52 2.09 5.10 25.27
N ASN A 53 3.29 4.79 25.74
CA ASN A 53 3.51 4.17 27.03
C ASN A 53 4.12 5.19 28.01
N LYS A 54 3.33 5.61 28.98
CA LYS A 54 3.72 6.61 29.97
C LYS A 54 4.37 5.94 31.17
N ILE A 55 5.55 6.38 31.52
CA ILE A 55 6.30 5.91 32.70
C ILE A 55 6.28 7.03 33.73
N TYR A 56 5.88 6.72 34.95
CA TYR A 56 5.79 7.65 36.06
C TYR A 56 6.96 7.42 37.03
N ALA A 57 7.57 8.51 37.48
CA ALA A 57 8.53 8.55 38.58
C ALA A 57 8.32 9.85 39.37
N ASP A 58 8.59 9.83 40.66
CA ASP A 58 8.41 10.99 41.57
C ASP A 58 7.01 11.63 41.51
N ASN A 59 5.98 10.81 41.28
CA ASN A 59 4.57 11.21 41.14
C ASN A 59 4.25 12.11 39.93
N ILE A 60 5.16 12.14 38.93
CA ILE A 60 4.97 12.87 37.66
C ILE A 60 5.19 11.94 36.47
N GLU A 61 4.65 12.32 35.31
CA GLU A 61 4.99 11.65 34.05
C GLU A 61 6.45 11.93 33.72
N TYR A 62 7.31 10.93 33.91
CA TYR A 62 8.76 11.04 33.72
C TYR A 62 9.18 10.83 32.25
N LEU A 63 8.57 9.85 31.58
CA LEU A 63 8.84 9.51 30.20
C LEU A 63 7.54 9.13 29.49
N ASN A 64 7.48 9.45 28.20
CA ASN A 64 6.47 8.95 27.27
C ASN A 64 7.19 8.23 26.13
N LEU A 65 7.11 6.92 26.09
CA LEU A 65 7.72 6.08 25.07
C LEU A 65 6.66 5.69 24.05
N MET A 66 6.93 5.94 22.77
CA MET A 66 6.05 5.52 21.69
C MET A 66 6.54 4.20 21.10
N SER A 67 5.63 3.24 20.91
CA SER A 67 5.91 2.00 20.19
C SER A 67 6.20 2.27 18.71
N ALA A 68 6.79 1.29 18.02
CA ALA A 68 7.00 1.39 16.58
C ALA A 68 5.65 1.36 15.85
N GLU A 69 5.53 2.19 14.83
CA GLU A 69 4.41 2.14 13.90
C GLU A 69 4.51 0.91 13.00
N THR A 70 3.40 0.26 12.74
CA THR A 70 3.26 -0.84 11.80
C THR A 70 2.41 -0.42 10.63
N ALA A 71 2.76 -0.87 9.43
CA ALA A 71 1.97 -0.65 8.24
C ALA A 71 1.18 -1.92 7.92
N GLY A 72 -0.02 -1.74 7.43
CA GLY A 72 -0.92 -2.81 7.00
C GLY A 72 -2.14 -2.24 6.32
N GLY A 73 -3.01 -3.11 5.84
CA GLY A 73 -4.22 -2.69 5.17
C GLY A 73 -5.04 -3.86 4.66
N THR A 74 -6.04 -3.52 3.87
CA THR A 74 -6.96 -4.48 3.24
C THR A 74 -7.06 -4.18 1.76
N ILE A 75 -7.01 -5.22 0.94
CA ILE A 75 -7.26 -5.16 -0.51
C ILE A 75 -8.60 -5.83 -0.77
N GLU A 76 -9.50 -5.14 -1.44
CA GLU A 76 -10.76 -5.72 -1.92
C GLU A 76 -10.75 -5.77 -3.44
N ALA A 77 -11.10 -6.94 -4.00
CA ALA A 77 -11.15 -7.13 -5.44
C ALA A 77 -12.14 -8.23 -5.83
N TYR A 78 -12.58 -8.18 -7.07
CA TYR A 78 -13.44 -9.23 -7.66
C TYR A 78 -12.64 -10.43 -8.16
N MET A 79 -11.34 -10.26 -8.40
CA MET A 79 -10.44 -11.34 -8.83
C MET A 79 -9.00 -11.01 -8.40
N ALA A 80 -8.21 -12.04 -8.16
CA ALA A 80 -6.77 -11.91 -7.96
C ALA A 80 -6.00 -12.47 -9.18
N PRO A 81 -4.83 -11.92 -9.53
CA PRO A 81 -3.96 -12.51 -10.54
C PRO A 81 -3.38 -13.84 -10.05
N ASP A 82 -3.05 -14.73 -10.98
CA ASP A 82 -2.53 -16.08 -10.66
C ASP A 82 -1.24 -16.00 -9.82
N GLU A 83 -0.42 -15.00 -10.04
CA GLU A 83 0.82 -14.76 -9.29
C GLU A 83 0.58 -14.41 -7.81
N PHE A 84 -0.63 -14.00 -7.46
CA PHE A 84 -1.01 -13.75 -6.08
C PHE A 84 -1.29 -15.04 -5.29
N ALA A 85 -1.55 -16.15 -5.97
CA ALA A 85 -1.86 -17.43 -5.31
C ALA A 85 -0.77 -17.82 -4.28
N GLU A 86 0.51 -17.68 -4.63
CA GLU A 86 1.61 -17.98 -3.70
C GLU A 86 1.66 -17.00 -2.51
N CYS A 87 1.20 -15.76 -2.70
CA CYS A 87 1.12 -14.76 -1.63
C CYS A 87 -0.08 -15.02 -0.70
N ASP A 88 -1.15 -15.60 -1.25
CA ASP A 88 -2.34 -16.05 -0.49
C ASP A 88 -2.18 -17.42 0.16
N GLY A 89 -1.03 -18.08 -0.01
CA GLY A 89 -0.75 -19.40 0.59
C GLY A 89 -1.33 -20.55 -0.21
N SER A 90 -1.46 -20.41 -1.52
CA SER A 90 -1.81 -21.47 -2.45
C SER A 90 -0.64 -21.76 -3.39
N VAL A 91 -0.39 -23.03 -3.71
CA VAL A 91 0.64 -23.46 -4.66
C VAL A 91 0.01 -24.28 -5.76
N GLU A 92 0.33 -23.97 -6.99
CA GLU A 92 -0.09 -24.74 -8.15
C GLU A 92 0.70 -26.05 -8.23
N ILE A 93 0.01 -27.19 -8.14
CA ILE A 93 0.59 -28.55 -8.25
C ILE A 93 0.50 -29.12 -9.66
N ALA A 94 -0.47 -28.70 -10.41
CA ALA A 94 -0.66 -29.01 -11.83
C ALA A 94 -1.44 -27.85 -12.45
N PRO A 95 -1.41 -27.66 -13.78
CA PRO A 95 -2.14 -26.58 -14.44
C PRO A 95 -3.60 -26.48 -13.98
N GLY A 96 -3.94 -25.38 -13.30
CA GLY A 96 -5.28 -25.13 -12.76
C GLY A 96 -5.64 -25.89 -11.47
N VAL A 97 -4.69 -26.59 -10.82
CA VAL A 97 -4.91 -27.32 -9.56
C VAL A 97 -4.07 -26.69 -8.45
N TYR A 98 -4.73 -26.11 -7.47
CA TYR A 98 -4.08 -25.38 -6.38
C TYR A 98 -4.24 -26.10 -5.05
N ALA A 99 -3.14 -26.22 -4.29
CA ALA A 99 -3.14 -26.68 -2.90
C ALA A 99 -3.05 -25.46 -1.99
N GLY A 100 -4.01 -25.31 -1.09
CA GLY A 100 -4.01 -24.25 -0.07
C GLY A 100 -3.15 -24.58 1.15
N GLN A 101 -3.12 -23.66 2.14
CA GLN A 101 -2.42 -23.81 3.42
C GLN A 101 -0.89 -23.97 3.29
N GLN A 102 -0.32 -23.37 2.25
CA GLN A 102 1.11 -23.36 2.02
C GLN A 102 1.77 -22.09 2.61
N ASN A 103 3.10 -22.10 2.63
CA ASN A 103 3.86 -20.91 3.06
C ASN A 103 3.57 -19.73 2.16
N ARG A 104 3.22 -18.61 2.78
CA ARG A 104 2.91 -17.36 2.07
C ARG A 104 4.17 -16.63 1.66
N LYS A 105 4.20 -16.13 0.45
CA LYS A 105 5.27 -15.26 -0.05
C LYS A 105 4.96 -13.79 0.24
N LYS A 106 6.01 -13.01 0.49
CA LYS A 106 5.88 -11.55 0.59
C LYS A 106 5.61 -10.97 -0.79
N PHE A 107 4.95 -9.81 -0.80
CA PHE A 107 4.70 -9.06 -2.01
C PHE A 107 4.84 -7.56 -1.77
N GLY A 108 4.92 -6.79 -2.83
CA GLY A 108 4.75 -5.36 -2.88
C GLY A 108 3.48 -5.02 -3.63
N LEU A 109 2.89 -3.90 -3.29
CA LEU A 109 1.70 -3.36 -3.91
C LEU A 109 1.99 -1.94 -4.38
N ALA A 110 1.51 -1.60 -5.56
CA ALA A 110 1.50 -0.24 -6.05
C ALA A 110 0.14 0.09 -6.63
N TYR A 111 -0.35 1.30 -6.41
CA TYR A 111 -1.63 1.76 -6.94
C TYR A 111 -1.63 3.28 -7.10
N LYS A 112 -2.56 3.74 -7.92
CA LYS A 112 -2.75 5.15 -8.25
C LYS A 112 -4.09 5.64 -7.75
N THR A 113 -4.08 6.83 -7.14
CA THR A 113 -5.28 7.61 -6.82
C THR A 113 -5.29 8.90 -7.62
N ILE A 114 -6.48 9.43 -7.87
CA ILE A 114 -6.68 10.70 -8.57
C ILE A 114 -6.65 11.82 -7.54
N LEU A 115 -5.87 12.85 -7.81
CA LEU A 115 -5.87 14.09 -7.06
C LEU A 115 -6.58 15.15 -7.86
N GLY A 116 -7.75 15.56 -7.40
CA GLY A 116 -8.56 16.56 -8.06
C GLY A 116 -8.64 17.88 -7.30
N ASN A 117 -9.11 18.91 -7.95
CA ASN A 117 -9.45 20.20 -7.36
C ASN A 117 -10.80 20.74 -7.89
N ASP A 118 -11.22 21.87 -7.37
CA ASP A 118 -12.48 22.52 -7.73
C ASP A 118 -12.48 23.21 -9.10
N THR A 119 -11.31 23.38 -9.75
CA THR A 119 -11.17 24.02 -11.07
C THR A 119 -10.93 23.03 -12.20
N GLU A 120 -10.05 22.04 -11.97
CA GLU A 120 -9.61 21.05 -12.97
C GLU A 120 -10.30 19.68 -12.78
N SER A 121 -11.12 19.56 -11.74
CA SER A 121 -11.76 18.30 -11.38
C SER A 121 -10.73 17.16 -11.21
N ASN A 122 -10.90 16.06 -11.92
CA ASN A 122 -10.02 14.88 -11.84
C ASN A 122 -8.71 15.00 -12.64
N ASP A 123 -8.52 16.08 -13.39
CA ASP A 123 -7.35 16.27 -14.28
C ASP A 123 -6.19 17.01 -13.59
N HIS A 124 -6.38 17.43 -12.34
CA HIS A 124 -5.36 18.18 -11.59
C HIS A 124 -4.07 17.38 -11.37
N GLY A 125 -4.17 16.09 -11.05
CA GLY A 125 -3.01 15.24 -10.82
C GLY A 125 -3.35 13.85 -10.31
N TYR A 126 -2.31 13.17 -9.82
CA TYR A 126 -2.47 11.83 -9.24
C TYR A 126 -1.44 11.60 -8.14
N LYS A 127 -1.71 10.63 -7.29
CA LYS A 127 -0.72 10.08 -6.37
C LYS A 127 -0.45 8.62 -6.69
N LEU A 128 0.83 8.24 -6.55
CA LEU A 128 1.26 6.85 -6.60
C LEU A 128 1.58 6.40 -5.19
N HIS A 129 0.97 5.32 -4.79
CA HIS A 129 1.18 4.68 -3.50
C HIS A 129 1.96 3.39 -3.71
N LEU A 130 2.99 3.18 -2.91
CA LEU A 130 3.80 1.99 -2.90
C LEU A 130 3.82 1.43 -1.48
N THR A 131 3.58 0.13 -1.37
CA THR A 131 3.73 -0.60 -0.12
C THR A 131 4.52 -1.86 -0.39
N TRP A 132 5.51 -2.16 0.44
CA TRP A 132 6.36 -3.33 0.27
C TRP A 132 6.55 -4.11 1.56
N GLY A 133 7.07 -5.35 1.42
CA GLY A 133 7.19 -6.25 2.56
C GLY A 133 5.86 -6.75 3.07
N CYS A 134 4.81 -6.71 2.23
CA CYS A 134 3.47 -7.15 2.56
C CYS A 134 3.43 -8.67 2.71
N LEU A 135 2.70 -9.14 3.70
CA LEU A 135 2.37 -10.54 3.92
C LEU A 135 0.87 -10.63 4.15
N ALA A 136 0.18 -11.35 3.27
CA ALA A 136 -1.26 -11.51 3.38
C ALA A 136 -1.63 -12.43 4.55
N SER A 137 -2.68 -12.07 5.27
CA SER A 137 -3.31 -12.91 6.29
C SER A 137 -4.32 -13.86 5.65
N PRO A 138 -4.67 -14.99 6.29
CA PRO A 138 -5.79 -15.81 5.86
C PRO A 138 -7.07 -14.97 5.85
N SER A 139 -7.80 -15.00 4.73
CA SER A 139 -9.02 -14.21 4.55
C SER A 139 -10.22 -15.13 4.36
N GLU A 140 -11.39 -14.66 4.79
CA GLU A 140 -12.65 -15.33 4.55
C GLU A 140 -13.06 -15.17 3.09
N LYS A 141 -13.57 -16.25 2.48
CA LYS A 141 -14.12 -16.25 1.13
C LYS A 141 -15.51 -16.84 1.16
N GLN A 142 -16.53 -16.02 0.94
CA GLN A 142 -17.91 -16.44 0.89
C GLN A 142 -18.31 -16.74 -0.54
N ASN A 143 -18.82 -17.95 -0.79
CA ASN A 143 -19.41 -18.33 -2.07
C ASN A 143 -20.93 -18.40 -1.89
N SER A 144 -21.69 -17.70 -2.72
CA SER A 144 -23.15 -17.66 -2.71
C SER A 144 -23.73 -18.15 -4.03
N SER A 145 -24.98 -18.62 -3.97
CA SER A 145 -25.71 -19.00 -5.20
C SER A 145 -26.09 -17.76 -6.00
N VAL A 146 -26.11 -17.90 -7.31
CA VAL A 146 -26.60 -16.86 -8.22
C VAL A 146 -28.11 -16.72 -8.05
N ASN A 147 -28.61 -15.50 -7.91
CA ASN A 147 -30.02 -15.15 -7.82
C ASN A 147 -30.45 -14.30 -9.04
N GLU A 148 -31.65 -13.72 -9.02
CA GLU A 148 -32.16 -12.87 -10.08
C GLU A 148 -31.34 -11.59 -10.34
N SER A 149 -30.56 -11.16 -9.34
CA SER A 149 -29.62 -10.03 -9.43
C SER A 149 -28.21 -10.53 -9.13
N PRO A 150 -27.51 -11.11 -10.12
CA PRO A 150 -26.18 -11.66 -9.89
C PRO A 150 -25.18 -10.58 -9.53
N GLU A 151 -24.52 -10.74 -8.39
CA GLU A 151 -23.43 -9.88 -7.93
C GLU A 151 -22.11 -10.66 -7.99
N PRO A 152 -21.02 -10.03 -8.41
CA PRO A 152 -19.71 -10.67 -8.40
C PRO A 152 -19.27 -10.93 -6.97
N LEU A 153 -18.55 -12.03 -6.75
CA LEU A 153 -17.93 -12.32 -5.46
C LEU A 153 -16.86 -11.28 -5.16
N ALA A 154 -17.05 -10.50 -4.10
CA ALA A 154 -16.01 -9.63 -3.58
C ALA A 154 -15.08 -10.43 -2.65
N MET A 155 -13.81 -10.40 -2.95
CA MET A 155 -12.75 -11.02 -2.13
C MET A 155 -12.02 -9.92 -1.36
N SER A 156 -11.63 -10.22 -0.13
CA SER A 156 -10.90 -9.30 0.73
C SER A 156 -9.67 -9.98 1.32
N TRP A 157 -8.54 -9.30 1.29
CA TRP A 157 -7.29 -9.79 1.89
C TRP A 157 -6.69 -8.72 2.79
N GLU A 158 -6.56 -9.06 4.05
CA GLU A 158 -5.76 -8.25 4.97
C GLU A 158 -4.27 -8.54 4.75
N TYR A 159 -3.45 -7.51 4.90
CA TYR A 159 -2.00 -7.66 4.86
C TYR A 159 -1.32 -6.83 5.95
N SER A 160 -0.19 -7.33 6.40
CA SER A 160 0.75 -6.58 7.23
C SER A 160 2.03 -6.32 6.44
N ALA A 161 2.64 -5.16 6.61
CA ALA A 161 3.86 -4.79 5.90
C ALA A 161 5.03 -4.62 6.87
N THR A 162 6.17 -5.21 6.51
CA THR A 162 7.39 -5.13 7.31
C THR A 162 8.25 -3.97 6.81
N PRO A 163 8.54 -2.95 7.65
CA PRO A 163 9.39 -1.85 7.26
C PRO A 163 10.81 -2.29 6.89
N VAL A 164 11.36 -1.71 5.83
CA VAL A 164 12.71 -1.94 5.34
C VAL A 164 13.58 -0.72 5.62
N LYS A 165 14.84 -0.94 5.97
CA LYS A 165 15.81 0.15 6.16
C LYS A 165 16.00 0.91 4.85
N VAL A 166 15.91 2.24 4.91
CA VAL A 166 16.14 3.14 3.78
C VAL A 166 17.50 3.78 3.95
N THR A 167 18.31 3.75 2.88
CA THR A 167 19.64 4.39 2.88
C THR A 167 19.59 5.89 2.62
N ALA A 168 18.45 6.39 2.12
CA ALA A 168 18.26 7.81 1.84
C ALA A 168 18.28 8.65 3.12
N ALA A 169 18.85 9.85 3.00
CA ALA A 169 18.83 10.84 4.06
C ALA A 169 18.16 12.12 3.54
N VAL A 170 17.29 12.70 4.35
CA VAL A 170 16.65 13.98 4.07
C VAL A 170 17.20 15.04 5.01
N LYS A 171 17.74 16.13 4.45
CA LYS A 171 18.34 17.24 5.23
C LYS A 171 19.37 16.75 6.27
N GLY A 172 20.19 15.73 5.90
CA GLY A 172 21.23 15.16 6.77
C GLY A 172 20.73 14.19 7.85
N LYS A 173 19.43 13.96 7.97
CA LYS A 173 18.86 12.96 8.89
C LYS A 173 18.56 11.65 8.15
N LYS A 174 19.03 10.52 8.69
CA LYS A 174 18.65 9.21 8.19
C LYS A 174 17.16 8.99 8.39
N LEU A 175 16.48 8.48 7.35
CA LEU A 175 15.09 8.06 7.46
C LEU A 175 14.99 6.81 8.34
N LYS A 176 13.89 6.66 9.03
CA LYS A 176 13.53 5.40 9.70
C LYS A 176 13.20 4.34 8.64
N ALA A 177 13.20 3.07 9.06
CA ALA A 177 12.66 2.02 8.22
C ALA A 177 11.20 2.34 7.86
N THR A 178 10.84 2.14 6.60
CA THR A 178 9.49 2.39 6.11
C THR A 178 8.99 1.23 5.27
N ALA A 179 7.69 1.03 5.23
CA ALA A 179 7.02 0.05 4.38
C ALA A 179 6.16 0.71 3.29
N THR A 180 5.98 2.03 3.37
CA THR A 180 5.11 2.77 2.46
C THR A 180 5.81 3.99 1.89
N MET A 181 5.45 4.36 0.66
CA MET A 181 5.91 5.58 0.01
C MET A 181 4.81 6.13 -0.89
N THR A 182 4.61 7.43 -0.85
CA THR A 182 3.63 8.11 -1.70
C THR A 182 4.33 9.16 -2.54
N PHE A 183 4.00 9.23 -3.81
CA PHE A 183 4.44 10.25 -4.76
C PHE A 183 3.24 11.09 -5.17
N ASP A 184 3.38 12.39 -5.05
CA ASP A 184 2.38 13.37 -5.47
C ASP A 184 2.87 14.01 -6.78
N SER A 185 2.16 13.76 -7.88
CA SER A 185 2.57 14.23 -9.23
C SER A 185 2.65 15.75 -9.34
N THR A 186 1.87 16.47 -8.52
CA THR A 186 1.84 17.95 -8.55
C THR A 186 3.04 18.58 -7.84
N LYS A 187 3.76 17.80 -7.03
CA LYS A 187 4.90 18.27 -6.21
C LYS A 187 6.24 17.68 -6.63
N VAL A 188 6.22 16.64 -7.47
CA VAL A 188 7.44 16.02 -8.00
C VAL A 188 8.04 16.95 -9.07
N ASP A 189 9.38 17.09 -9.06
CA ASP A 189 10.11 17.86 -10.06
C ASP A 189 9.83 17.32 -11.48
N ALA A 190 9.26 18.15 -12.34
CA ALA A 190 8.92 17.81 -13.71
C ALA A 190 10.13 17.33 -14.56
N THR A 191 11.35 17.67 -14.14
CA THR A 191 12.59 17.21 -14.79
C THR A 191 12.96 15.77 -14.43
N LYS A 192 12.30 15.21 -13.40
CA LYS A 192 12.49 13.85 -12.92
C LYS A 192 11.14 13.16 -12.76
N PRO A 193 10.39 12.95 -13.84
CA PRO A 193 9.08 12.33 -13.74
C PRO A 193 9.20 10.94 -13.11
N VAL A 194 8.44 10.69 -12.07
CA VAL A 194 8.32 9.36 -11.50
C VAL A 194 7.45 8.55 -12.45
N SER A 195 8.09 7.68 -13.20
CA SER A 195 7.38 6.73 -14.06
C SER A 195 7.04 5.48 -13.26
N TYR A 196 5.76 5.19 -13.15
CA TYR A 196 5.25 3.98 -12.49
C TYR A 196 5.88 2.69 -13.01
N THR A 197 6.15 2.62 -14.31
CA THR A 197 6.75 1.45 -14.96
C THR A 197 8.22 1.21 -14.59
N HIS A 198 8.89 2.20 -14.00
CA HIS A 198 10.30 2.15 -13.64
C HIS A 198 10.55 2.15 -12.12
N LEU A 199 9.48 2.16 -11.31
CA LEU A 199 9.62 2.06 -9.86
C LEU A 199 10.04 0.63 -9.50
N THR A 200 11.28 0.50 -9.08
CA THR A 200 11.75 -0.72 -8.44
C THR A 200 11.50 -0.63 -6.94
N LEU A 201 10.73 -1.57 -6.41
CA LEU A 201 10.56 -1.68 -4.96
C LEU A 201 11.91 -2.00 -4.30
N PRO A 202 12.17 -1.48 -3.09
CA PRO A 202 13.43 -1.71 -2.41
C PRO A 202 13.68 -3.21 -2.20
N THR A 203 14.84 -3.65 -2.63
CA THR A 203 15.31 -5.02 -2.39
C THR A 203 16.02 -5.10 -1.05
N ASN A 204 15.80 -6.18 -0.30
CA ASN A 204 16.55 -6.48 0.93
C ASN A 204 17.98 -6.93 0.59
N ARG A 205 18.75 -6.11 -0.07
CA ARG A 205 20.20 -6.34 -0.14
C ARG A 205 20.84 -5.71 1.09
N GLU A 206 21.08 -6.53 2.10
CA GLU A 206 22.20 -6.28 3.00
C GLU A 206 23.48 -6.54 2.21
N VAL A 207 24.26 -5.50 2.03
CA VAL A 207 25.69 -5.57 1.74
C VAL A 207 26.42 -5.04 2.93
#